data_9e34a22daeb8b2b4beacf4b7d0b19d3d
#
_entry.id   9e34a22daeb8b2b4beacf4b7d0b19d3d
#
_cell.length_a   1.000
_cell.length_b   1.000
_cell.length_c   1.000
_cell.angle_alpha   90.00
_cell.angle_beta   90.00
_cell.angle_gamma   90.00
#
_symmetry.space_group_name_H-M   'P 1'
#
loop_
_entity.id
_entity.type
_entity.pdbx_description
1 polymer ?
#
loop_
_entity_poly.entity_id
_entity_poly.type
_entity_poly.pdbx_seq_one_letter_code
_entity_poly.pdbx_strand_id
1 'polypeptide(L)'
;NHLLQLLTMVAMEPPSAMDADSLRNRKVDVLKAIRRWTPEEATKNAVAAQYQGYLSEPNVTANSTTPSYAALRLYVDTWRWQGVPFYVRSGKAMADKVSEVIVQFKRPPSVMFGMASGNDLNHNLLSMCLQPDEGAHLRFEVKVPGQGMTMRSEDMEFHYEDAFPNHAIADAYERL
;
A
#
# COMPACT_ATOMS: atom_id res chain seq x y z
N ASN A 1 14.57 -2.43 1.74
CA ASN A 1 14.38 -3.55 0.81
C ASN A 1 12.92 -4.01 0.75
N HIS A 2 12.31 -4.42 1.86
CA HIS A 2 10.94 -4.98 1.87
C HIS A 2 9.89 -4.04 1.28
N LEU A 3 9.90 -2.75 1.60
CA LEU A 3 8.96 -1.77 1.03
C LEU A 3 9.01 -1.71 -0.50
N LEU A 4 10.22 -1.69 -1.06
CA LEU A 4 10.39 -1.67 -2.52
C LEU A 4 10.00 -2.99 -3.15
N GLN A 5 10.16 -4.12 -2.46
CA GLN A 5 9.66 -5.41 -2.91
C GLN A 5 8.12 -5.40 -3.03
N LEU A 6 7.42 -4.93 -2.00
CA LEU A 6 5.95 -4.79 -2.03
C LEU A 6 5.51 -3.83 -3.13
N LEU A 7 6.16 -2.67 -3.25
CA LEU A 7 5.88 -1.72 -4.32
C LEU A 7 6.01 -2.38 -5.70
N THR A 8 7.09 -3.12 -5.94
CA THR A 8 7.31 -3.76 -7.24
C THR A 8 6.28 -4.84 -7.53
N MET A 9 5.87 -5.64 -6.54
CA MET A 9 4.82 -6.66 -6.71
C MET A 9 3.47 -6.05 -7.09
N VAL A 10 3.13 -4.90 -6.50
CA VAL A 10 1.88 -4.18 -6.82
C VAL A 10 1.95 -3.49 -8.19
N ALA A 11 3.11 -2.92 -8.52
CA ALA A 11 3.24 -2.04 -9.68
C ALA A 11 3.70 -2.73 -10.97
N MET A 12 4.21 -3.96 -10.90
CA MET A 12 4.73 -4.67 -12.07
C MET A 12 3.61 -5.12 -13.01
N GLU A 13 3.94 -5.22 -14.29
CA GLU A 13 3.10 -5.92 -15.26
C GLU A 13 3.26 -7.44 -15.08
N PRO A 14 2.26 -8.23 -15.44
CA PRO A 14 2.37 -9.69 -15.35
C PRO A 14 3.62 -10.22 -16.05
N PRO A 15 4.40 -11.11 -15.43
CA PRO A 15 5.53 -11.74 -16.08
C PRO A 15 5.04 -12.68 -17.21
N SER A 16 5.87 -12.91 -18.21
CA SER A 16 5.57 -13.82 -19.32
C SER A 16 5.59 -15.30 -18.90
N ALA A 17 6.28 -15.61 -17.80
CA ALA A 17 6.36 -16.93 -17.18
C ALA A 17 6.54 -16.78 -15.67
N MET A 18 6.14 -17.80 -14.91
CA MET A 18 6.28 -17.83 -13.44
C MET A 18 7.65 -18.42 -13.02
N ASP A 19 8.71 -17.97 -13.67
CA ASP A 19 10.08 -18.27 -13.31
C ASP A 19 10.76 -17.09 -12.62
N ALA A 20 11.86 -17.37 -11.91
CA ALA A 20 12.55 -16.36 -11.09
C ALA A 20 13.10 -15.19 -11.93
N ASP A 21 13.56 -15.44 -13.16
CA ASP A 21 14.16 -14.41 -13.98
C ASP A 21 13.10 -13.49 -14.60
N SER A 22 12.00 -14.06 -15.09
CA SER A 22 10.86 -13.31 -15.59
C SER A 22 10.28 -12.40 -14.51
N LEU A 23 10.09 -12.92 -13.30
CA LEU A 23 9.60 -12.15 -12.16
C LEU A 23 10.58 -11.03 -11.76
N ARG A 24 11.88 -11.36 -11.67
CA ARG A 24 12.93 -10.39 -11.32
C ARG A 24 13.01 -9.25 -12.34
N ASN A 25 12.92 -9.57 -13.63
CA ASN A 25 12.95 -8.57 -14.67
C ASN A 25 11.78 -7.58 -14.56
N ARG A 26 10.55 -8.05 -14.28
CA ARG A 26 9.40 -7.17 -14.04
C ARG A 26 9.56 -6.26 -12.83
N LYS A 27 10.13 -6.78 -11.75
CA LYS A 27 10.45 -5.94 -10.57
C LYS A 27 11.49 -4.86 -10.93
N VAL A 28 12.52 -5.20 -11.69
CA VAL A 28 13.55 -4.26 -12.15
C VAL A 28 12.96 -3.18 -13.07
N ASP A 29 12.02 -3.51 -13.95
CA ASP A 29 11.34 -2.55 -14.80
C ASP A 29 10.63 -1.48 -13.97
N VAL A 30 9.91 -1.88 -12.92
CA VAL A 30 9.27 -0.94 -11.98
C VAL A 30 10.30 -0.06 -11.29
N LEU A 31 11.37 -0.64 -10.75
CA LEU A 31 12.42 0.12 -10.04
C LEU A 31 13.09 1.16 -10.94
N LYS A 32 13.31 0.84 -12.21
CA LYS A 32 13.85 1.78 -13.21
C LYS A 32 12.87 2.90 -13.56
N ALA A 33 11.57 2.63 -13.47
CA ALA A 33 10.50 3.58 -13.76
C ALA A 33 10.15 4.48 -12.57
N ILE A 34 10.72 4.26 -11.38
CA ILE A 34 10.53 5.18 -10.25
C ILE A 34 11.13 6.53 -10.60
N ARG A 35 10.31 7.58 -10.50
CA ARG A 35 10.74 8.96 -10.73
C ARG A 35 11.82 9.37 -9.73
N ARG A 36 12.94 9.85 -10.25
CA ARG A 36 14.01 10.40 -9.41
C ARG A 36 13.64 11.79 -8.92
N TRP A 37 13.97 12.08 -7.69
CA TRP A 37 13.76 13.39 -7.09
C TRP A 37 14.98 14.28 -7.23
N THR A 38 14.74 15.58 -7.37
CA THR A 38 15.74 16.58 -7.02
C THR A 38 15.86 16.69 -5.49
N PRO A 39 16.92 17.31 -4.96
CA PRO A 39 17.05 17.54 -3.51
C PRO A 39 15.83 18.26 -2.91
N GLU A 40 15.27 19.24 -3.61
CA GLU A 40 14.10 20.00 -3.18
C GLU A 40 12.83 19.14 -3.18
N GLU A 41 12.69 18.27 -4.16
CA GLU A 41 11.58 17.32 -4.22
C GLU A 41 11.68 16.26 -3.13
N ALA A 42 12.88 15.81 -2.80
CA ALA A 42 13.13 14.83 -1.74
C ALA A 42 12.59 15.35 -0.39
N THR A 43 12.80 16.63 -0.05
CA THR A 43 12.30 17.22 1.20
C THR A 43 10.78 17.27 1.28
N LYS A 44 10.09 17.30 0.13
CA LYS A 44 8.61 17.33 0.05
C LYS A 44 7.99 15.94 -0.03
N ASN A 45 8.75 14.95 -0.46
CA ASN A 45 8.26 13.61 -0.77
C ASN A 45 8.79 12.53 0.19
N ALA A 46 9.67 12.88 1.12
CA ALA A 46 10.23 11.96 2.09
C ALA A 46 10.19 12.52 3.50
N VAL A 47 9.86 11.66 4.45
CA VAL A 47 10.00 11.90 5.89
C VAL A 47 10.85 10.78 6.46
N ALA A 48 11.84 11.15 7.26
CA ALA A 48 12.66 10.24 8.03
C ALA A 48 12.68 10.70 9.49
N ALA A 49 12.49 9.77 10.42
CA ALA A 49 12.40 10.08 11.85
C ALA A 49 12.96 8.93 12.70
N GLN A 50 13.18 9.22 13.97
CA GLN A 50 13.50 8.23 14.99
C GLN A 50 12.38 8.21 16.02
N TYR A 51 12.05 7.03 16.56
CA TYR A 51 11.12 6.97 17.70
C TYR A 51 11.78 7.47 18.97
N GLN A 52 10.96 7.92 19.92
CA GLN A 52 11.44 8.41 21.19
C GLN A 52 12.17 7.29 21.96
N GLY A 53 13.40 7.55 22.38
CA GLY A 53 14.24 6.57 23.08
C GLY A 53 15.18 5.76 22.18
N TYR A 54 15.12 5.90 20.85
CA TYR A 54 15.99 5.16 19.93
C TYR A 54 17.48 5.27 20.26
N LEU A 55 17.97 6.46 20.63
CA LEU A 55 19.38 6.70 20.97
C LEU A 55 19.81 6.05 22.30
N SER A 56 18.85 5.58 23.10
CA SER A 56 19.10 4.85 24.37
C SER A 56 19.06 3.34 24.18
N GLU A 57 18.79 2.85 22.99
CA GLU A 57 18.74 1.41 22.71
C GLU A 57 20.12 0.77 22.76
N PRO A 58 20.23 -0.49 23.22
CA PRO A 58 21.49 -1.23 23.17
C PRO A 58 22.06 -1.30 21.75
N ASN A 59 23.37 -1.10 21.61
CA ASN A 59 24.10 -1.12 20.33
C ASN A 59 23.78 0.02 19.37
N VAL A 60 23.05 1.04 19.77
CA VAL A 60 22.91 2.27 18.99
C VAL A 60 24.07 3.20 19.31
N THR A 61 24.78 3.66 18.28
CA THR A 61 25.86 4.61 18.42
C THR A 61 25.33 5.96 18.91
N ALA A 62 26.00 6.57 19.87
CA ALA A 62 25.65 7.91 20.34
C ALA A 62 25.59 8.89 19.17
N ASN A 63 24.51 9.71 19.13
CA ASN A 63 24.23 10.64 18.03
C ASN A 63 23.96 9.99 16.65
N SER A 64 23.52 8.73 16.63
CA SER A 64 23.11 8.08 15.39
C SER A 64 22.00 8.87 14.68
N THR A 65 22.18 9.12 13.39
CA THR A 65 21.16 9.73 12.51
C THR A 65 20.37 8.70 11.69
N THR A 66 20.58 7.41 11.94
CA THR A 66 19.88 6.33 11.24
C THR A 66 18.38 6.40 11.52
N PRO A 67 17.54 6.56 10.50
CA PRO A 67 16.10 6.64 10.71
C PRO A 67 15.54 5.29 11.16
N SER A 68 14.66 5.31 12.15
CA SER A 68 13.86 4.16 12.55
C SER A 68 12.44 4.18 11.95
N TYR A 69 12.08 5.26 11.25
CA TYR A 69 10.86 5.46 10.48
C TYR A 69 11.16 6.16 9.16
N ALA A 70 10.49 5.72 8.10
CA ALA A 70 10.53 6.40 6.81
C ALA A 70 9.14 6.37 6.16
N ALA A 71 8.74 7.49 5.56
CA ALA A 71 7.57 7.58 4.70
C ALA A 71 7.95 8.31 3.41
N LEU A 72 7.56 7.75 2.26
CA LEU A 72 7.92 8.25 0.94
C LEU A 72 6.66 8.36 0.07
N ARG A 73 6.58 9.40 -0.76
CA ARG A 73 5.60 9.53 -1.83
C ARG A 73 6.29 9.34 -3.17
N LEU A 74 6.17 8.17 -3.76
CA LEU A 74 6.81 7.79 -5.01
C LEU A 74 5.85 7.90 -6.20
N TYR A 75 6.41 8.02 -7.41
CA TYR A 75 5.67 7.91 -8.68
C TYR A 75 6.41 6.92 -9.57
N VAL A 76 5.63 6.07 -10.25
CA VAL A 76 6.12 5.10 -11.23
C VAL A 76 5.70 5.57 -12.61
N ASP A 77 6.65 5.99 -13.43
CA ASP A 77 6.41 6.60 -14.74
C ASP A 77 6.22 5.52 -15.82
N THR A 78 5.11 4.77 -15.69
CA THR A 78 4.61 3.84 -16.69
C THR A 78 3.21 4.25 -17.15
N TRP A 79 2.74 3.73 -18.27
CA TRP A 79 1.40 4.02 -18.78
C TRP A 79 0.28 3.75 -17.77
N ARG A 80 0.38 2.65 -17.03
CA ARG A 80 -0.61 2.24 -16.02
C ARG A 80 -0.65 3.19 -14.81
N TRP A 81 0.52 3.63 -14.36
CA TRP A 81 0.67 4.32 -13.08
C TRP A 81 0.95 5.81 -13.20
N GLN A 82 0.92 6.35 -14.42
CA GLN A 82 1.17 7.78 -14.63
C GLN A 82 0.24 8.64 -13.79
N GLY A 83 0.83 9.51 -12.95
CA GLY A 83 0.09 10.42 -12.06
C GLY A 83 -0.50 9.77 -10.81
N VAL A 84 -0.31 8.46 -10.60
CA VAL A 84 -0.74 7.77 -9.37
C VAL A 84 0.36 7.88 -8.31
N PRO A 85 0.09 8.47 -7.14
CA PRO A 85 1.04 8.50 -6.04
C PRO A 85 1.07 7.15 -5.31
N PHE A 86 2.27 6.68 -4.99
CA PHE A 86 2.51 5.54 -4.11
C PHE A 86 3.04 6.06 -2.78
N TYR A 87 2.26 5.91 -1.73
CA TYR A 87 2.68 6.22 -0.37
C TYR A 87 3.20 4.96 0.29
N VAL A 88 4.48 4.93 0.58
CA VAL A 88 5.14 3.80 1.22
C VAL A 88 5.71 4.23 2.57
N ARG A 89 5.45 3.46 3.61
CA ARG A 89 5.95 3.75 4.96
C ARG A 89 6.39 2.48 5.67
N SER A 90 7.42 2.62 6.49
CA SER A 90 7.86 1.57 7.42
C SER A 90 8.48 2.22 8.65
N GLY A 91 8.32 1.58 9.80
CA GLY A 91 8.88 2.07 11.05
C GLY A 91 9.06 0.97 12.08
N LYS A 92 9.93 1.24 13.04
CA LYS A 92 10.04 0.49 14.28
C LYS A 92 9.21 1.19 15.36
N ALA A 93 8.85 0.45 16.42
CA ALA A 93 8.04 0.95 17.53
C ALA A 93 6.73 1.61 17.08
N MET A 94 6.09 1.07 16.05
CA MET A 94 4.75 1.44 15.63
C MET A 94 3.71 0.83 16.58
N ALA A 95 2.47 1.38 16.55
CA ALA A 95 1.38 0.88 17.40
C ALA A 95 1.09 -0.60 17.12
N ASP A 96 1.10 -0.99 15.86
CA ASP A 96 0.85 -2.36 15.43
C ASP A 96 1.94 -2.84 14.45
N LYS A 97 2.18 -4.17 14.48
CA LYS A 97 3.05 -4.84 13.51
C LYS A 97 2.19 -5.36 12.35
N VAL A 98 1.92 -4.49 11.39
CA VAL A 98 1.09 -4.81 10.22
C VAL A 98 1.88 -4.59 8.93
N SER A 99 1.70 -5.49 7.97
CA SER A 99 2.14 -5.31 6.59
C SER A 99 0.91 -5.37 5.69
N GLU A 100 0.59 -4.26 5.04
CA GLU A 100 -0.61 -4.13 4.23
C GLU A 100 -0.36 -3.33 2.96
N VAL A 101 -1.19 -3.56 1.96
CA VAL A 101 -1.29 -2.77 0.74
C VAL A 101 -2.70 -2.22 0.64
N ILE A 102 -2.85 -0.89 0.54
CA ILE A 102 -4.14 -0.23 0.38
C ILE A 102 -4.21 0.43 -0.99
N VAL A 103 -5.21 0.06 -1.80
CA VAL A 103 -5.53 0.68 -3.07
C VAL A 103 -6.76 1.54 -2.90
N GLN A 104 -6.58 2.86 -3.00
CA GLN A 104 -7.69 3.80 -3.01
C GLN A 104 -8.09 4.10 -4.46
N PHE A 105 -9.32 3.74 -4.81
CA PHE A 105 -9.87 4.01 -6.14
C PHE A 105 -10.26 5.47 -6.31
N LYS A 106 -10.27 5.94 -7.55
CA LYS A 106 -10.77 7.28 -7.87
C LYS A 106 -12.28 7.33 -7.58
N ARG A 107 -12.76 8.49 -7.14
CA ARG A 107 -14.21 8.72 -7.00
C ARG A 107 -14.87 8.62 -8.38
N PRO A 108 -16.04 7.98 -8.48
CA PRO A 108 -16.82 8.03 -9.70
C PRO A 108 -17.29 9.46 -9.98
N PRO A 109 -17.51 9.84 -11.25
CA PRO A 109 -18.08 11.14 -11.57
C PRO A 109 -19.46 11.32 -10.92
N SER A 110 -19.67 12.41 -10.22
CA SER A 110 -20.94 12.73 -9.51
C SER A 110 -22.16 12.78 -10.44
N VAL A 111 -21.95 13.07 -11.71
CA VAL A 111 -23.00 13.19 -12.74
C VAL A 111 -23.77 11.87 -12.96
N MET A 112 -23.16 10.72 -12.70
CA MET A 112 -23.82 9.42 -12.91
C MET A 112 -24.98 9.14 -11.94
N PHE A 113 -25.02 9.80 -10.79
CA PHE A 113 -25.97 9.49 -9.72
C PHE A 113 -26.93 10.64 -9.42
N GLY A 114 -26.92 11.75 -10.20
CA GLY A 114 -27.81 12.90 -9.99
C GLY A 114 -27.59 13.60 -8.65
N MET A 115 -26.46 13.38 -7.99
CA MET A 115 -26.13 13.99 -6.72
C MET A 115 -25.66 15.43 -6.94
N ALA A 116 -26.24 16.39 -6.21
CA ALA A 116 -26.02 17.82 -6.39
C ALA A 116 -24.61 18.29 -6.00
N SER A 117 -23.84 17.48 -5.26
CA SER A 117 -22.46 17.75 -4.92
C SER A 117 -21.64 16.45 -4.90
N GLY A 118 -20.56 16.40 -5.63
CA GLY A 118 -19.67 15.24 -5.72
C GLY A 118 -18.93 14.86 -4.42
N ASN A 119 -19.38 15.38 -3.28
CA ASN A 119 -18.82 15.12 -1.96
C ASN A 119 -19.50 13.95 -1.20
N ASP A 120 -20.59 13.42 -1.73
CA ASP A 120 -21.43 12.46 -0.99
C ASP A 120 -21.00 11.00 -1.16
N LEU A 121 -20.04 10.71 -2.04
CA LEU A 121 -19.48 9.38 -2.23
C LEU A 121 -18.07 9.28 -1.66
N ASN A 122 -17.84 8.28 -0.85
CA ASN A 122 -16.50 7.94 -0.40
C ASN A 122 -15.71 7.24 -1.51
N HIS A 123 -14.39 7.20 -1.36
CA HIS A 123 -13.55 6.37 -2.22
C HIS A 123 -13.75 4.90 -1.90
N ASN A 124 -13.86 4.06 -2.92
CA ASN A 124 -13.72 2.63 -2.69
C ASN A 124 -12.27 2.32 -2.31
N LEU A 125 -12.10 1.37 -1.39
CA LEU A 125 -10.80 0.97 -0.85
C LEU A 125 -10.66 -0.54 -0.94
N LEU A 126 -9.55 -1.02 -1.49
CA LEU A 126 -9.14 -2.41 -1.38
C LEU A 126 -7.92 -2.47 -0.49
N SER A 127 -8.03 -3.11 0.67
CA SER A 127 -6.92 -3.42 1.57
C SER A 127 -6.57 -4.90 1.44
N MET A 128 -5.28 -5.18 1.33
CA MET A 128 -4.73 -6.54 1.37
C MET A 128 -3.78 -6.61 2.55
N CYS A 129 -4.16 -7.34 3.59
CA CYS A 129 -3.32 -7.61 4.74
C CYS A 129 -2.43 -8.81 4.43
N LEU A 130 -1.11 -8.62 4.58
CA LEU A 130 -0.09 -9.66 4.37
C LEU A 130 0.38 -10.26 5.69
N GLN A 131 0.28 -9.50 6.78
CA GLN A 131 0.61 -9.89 8.16
C GLN A 131 -0.06 -8.93 9.15
N PRO A 132 -0.54 -9.37 10.34
CA PRO A 132 -0.56 -10.76 10.84
C PRO A 132 -1.73 -11.58 10.30
N ASP A 133 -2.86 -10.95 9.96
CA ASP A 133 -4.11 -11.61 9.57
C ASP A 133 -4.27 -11.50 8.04
N GLU A 134 -3.75 -12.50 7.33
CA GLU A 134 -3.77 -12.47 5.86
C GLU A 134 -5.19 -12.48 5.33
N GLY A 135 -5.47 -11.52 4.46
CA GLY A 135 -6.81 -11.36 3.93
C GLY A 135 -6.96 -10.17 3.00
N ALA A 136 -8.19 -9.95 2.59
CA ALA A 136 -8.56 -8.80 1.77
C ALA A 136 -9.85 -8.19 2.29
N HIS A 137 -9.91 -6.86 2.27
CA HIS A 137 -11.06 -6.06 2.67
C HIS A 137 -11.38 -5.07 1.55
N LEU A 138 -12.60 -5.14 1.01
CA LEU A 138 -13.10 -4.22 0.01
C LEU A 138 -14.22 -3.37 0.60
N ARG A 139 -13.98 -2.06 0.74
CA ARG A 139 -15.00 -1.07 1.08
C ARG A 139 -15.51 -0.40 -0.17
N PHE A 140 -16.84 -0.32 -0.32
CA PHE A 140 -17.50 0.27 -1.49
C PHE A 140 -18.84 0.89 -1.12
N GLU A 141 -19.30 1.82 -1.97
CA GLU A 141 -20.56 2.51 -1.77
C GLU A 141 -21.70 1.71 -2.40
N VAL A 142 -22.79 1.50 -1.64
CA VAL A 142 -24.02 0.86 -2.11
C VAL A 142 -25.22 1.77 -1.93
N LYS A 143 -26.19 1.64 -2.81
CA LYS A 143 -27.48 2.35 -2.67
C LYS A 143 -28.31 1.71 -1.58
N VAL A 144 -28.81 2.51 -0.64
CA VAL A 144 -29.75 2.05 0.38
C VAL A 144 -31.10 1.73 -0.28
N PRO A 145 -31.64 0.52 -0.12
CA PRO A 145 -32.91 0.14 -0.69
C PRO A 145 -34.06 1.05 -0.18
N GLY A 146 -34.94 1.48 -1.09
CA GLY A 146 -36.15 2.24 -0.74
C GLY A 146 -35.97 3.70 -0.36
N GLN A 147 -34.75 4.22 -0.27
CA GLN A 147 -34.48 5.60 0.17
C GLN A 147 -33.91 6.49 -0.95
N GLY A 148 -34.63 6.66 -2.06
CA GLY A 148 -34.13 7.53 -3.13
C GLY A 148 -32.72 7.16 -3.58
N MET A 149 -31.79 8.14 -3.63
CA MET A 149 -30.36 7.95 -3.99
C MET A 149 -29.42 8.05 -2.79
N THR A 150 -29.88 7.66 -1.59
CA THR A 150 -28.99 7.60 -0.42
C THR A 150 -27.96 6.46 -0.58
N MET A 151 -26.71 6.78 -0.40
CA MET A 151 -25.60 5.84 -0.48
C MET A 151 -25.05 5.55 0.93
N ARG A 152 -24.47 4.37 1.10
CA ARG A 152 -23.80 3.93 2.33
C ARG A 152 -22.59 3.09 1.99
N SER A 153 -21.51 3.26 2.75
CA SER A 153 -20.33 2.39 2.65
C SER A 153 -20.65 1.03 3.26
N GLU A 154 -20.31 -0.03 2.54
CA GLU A 154 -20.37 -1.43 2.98
C GLU A 154 -19.02 -2.10 2.78
N ASP A 155 -18.77 -3.11 3.60
CA ASP A 155 -17.53 -3.84 3.64
C ASP A 155 -17.73 -5.30 3.23
N MET A 156 -16.80 -5.81 2.43
CA MET A 156 -16.66 -7.21 2.08
C MET A 156 -15.27 -7.67 2.56
N GLU A 157 -15.24 -8.73 3.37
CA GLU A 157 -14.02 -9.23 4.00
C GLU A 157 -13.78 -10.69 3.61
N PHE A 158 -12.50 -11.01 3.45
CA PHE A 158 -12.01 -12.36 3.24
C PHE A 158 -10.79 -12.57 4.14
N HIS A 159 -10.81 -13.62 4.96
CA HIS A 159 -9.69 -14.04 5.81
C HIS A 159 -9.23 -15.43 5.38
N TYR A 160 -7.93 -15.58 5.20
CA TYR A 160 -7.33 -16.88 4.81
C TYR A 160 -7.55 -17.94 5.87
N GLU A 161 -7.45 -17.60 7.15
CA GLU A 161 -7.66 -18.52 8.27
C GLU A 161 -9.08 -19.10 8.27
N ASP A 162 -10.09 -18.28 7.99
CA ASP A 162 -11.49 -18.72 7.89
C ASP A 162 -11.71 -19.67 6.71
N ALA A 163 -11.10 -19.35 5.57
CA ALA A 163 -11.26 -20.13 4.35
C ALA A 163 -10.43 -21.43 4.35
N PHE A 164 -9.28 -21.41 5.03
CA PHE A 164 -8.30 -22.51 5.05
C PHE A 164 -7.79 -22.83 6.45
N PRO A 165 -8.66 -23.19 7.42
CA PRO A 165 -8.32 -23.28 8.85
C PRO A 165 -7.23 -24.33 9.21
N ASN A 166 -6.91 -25.24 8.30
CA ASN A 166 -5.92 -26.30 8.53
C ASN A 166 -4.63 -26.13 7.70
N HIS A 167 -4.45 -24.99 7.06
CA HIS A 167 -3.28 -24.72 6.24
C HIS A 167 -2.39 -23.70 6.94
N ALA A 168 -1.20 -24.10 7.37
CA ALA A 168 -0.16 -23.15 7.76
C ALA A 168 0.26 -22.36 6.52
N ILE A 169 0.00 -21.06 6.51
CA ILE A 169 0.52 -20.18 5.47
C ILE A 169 2.03 -20.07 5.71
N ALA A 170 2.83 -20.52 4.74
CA ALA A 170 4.29 -20.40 4.83
C ALA A 170 4.65 -18.92 4.94
N ASP A 171 5.65 -18.57 5.79
CA ASP A 171 6.09 -17.20 5.98
C ASP A 171 6.35 -16.56 4.60
N ALA A 172 5.52 -15.57 4.27
CA ALA A 172 5.53 -14.90 2.96
C ALA A 172 6.89 -14.27 2.62
N TYR A 173 7.76 -14.09 3.62
CA TYR A 173 9.09 -13.53 3.45
C TYR A 173 10.19 -14.56 3.18
N GLU A 174 9.96 -15.86 3.36
CA GLU A 174 10.97 -16.89 3.08
C GLU A 174 11.29 -17.05 1.59
N ARG A 175 10.43 -16.54 0.69
CA ARG A 175 10.56 -16.70 -0.76
C ARG A 175 10.68 -15.42 -1.57
N LEU A 176 10.81 -14.27 -0.92
CA LEU A 176 11.03 -12.96 -1.56
C LEU A 176 12.53 -12.63 -1.59
#